data_cf1dff6b6fbcb77042e4ed86153d4410
#
_entry.id   cf1dff6b6fbcb77042e4ed86153d4410
#
_cell.length_a   1.000
_cell.length_b   1.000
_cell.length_c   1.000
_cell.angle_alpha   90.00
_cell.angle_beta   90.00
_cell.angle_gamma   90.00
#
_symmetry.space_group_name_H-M   'P 1'
#
loop_
_entity.id
_entity.type
_entity.pdbx_description
1 polymer ?
#
loop_
_entity_poly.entity_id
_entity_poly.type
_entity_poly.pdbx_seq_one_letter_code
_entity_poly.pdbx_strand_id
1 'polypeptide(L)'
;KVEFDPREIGWGEADCLAVLIRHMMLADGKVEQLEMMHMDEAINYYNSVNIPVGEVWNGVDVIMQEFEKSGAIHTVVMGCAYYLSYRLNDEQNFKLFNILTNTVTNDKELSYMEYVSLELITSVICPSLDFEQIEEVLIKEGVTILKE
;
A
#
# COMPACT_ATOMS: atom_id res chain seq x y z
N LYS A 1 13.96 12.75 4.27
CA LYS A 1 14.97 11.90 3.63
C LYS A 1 14.54 10.44 3.61
N VAL A 2 14.63 9.82 2.44
CA VAL A 2 14.26 8.42 2.25
C VAL A 2 15.53 7.56 2.28
N GLU A 3 15.57 6.57 3.16
CA GLU A 3 16.73 5.69 3.34
C GLU A 3 16.71 4.43 2.46
N PHE A 4 15.58 4.16 1.81
CA PHE A 4 15.42 3.02 0.91
C PHE A 4 15.01 3.52 -0.47
N ASP A 5 15.80 3.20 -1.48
CA ASP A 5 15.48 3.53 -2.86
C ASP A 5 15.21 2.23 -3.63
N PRO A 6 13.95 1.95 -4.02
CA PRO A 6 13.63 0.71 -4.73
C PRO A 6 14.38 0.56 -6.06
N ARG A 7 14.80 1.66 -6.68
CA ARG A 7 15.56 1.61 -7.94
C ARG A 7 16.92 0.93 -7.77
N GLU A 8 17.51 1.02 -6.58
CA GLU A 8 18.81 0.41 -6.32
C GLU A 8 18.79 -1.12 -6.37
N ILE A 9 17.62 -1.72 -6.18
CA ILE A 9 17.45 -3.17 -6.25
C ILE A 9 16.62 -3.58 -7.47
N GLY A 10 16.47 -2.68 -8.44
CA GLY A 10 15.81 -2.98 -9.70
C GLY A 10 14.28 -3.04 -9.64
N TRP A 11 13.67 -2.48 -8.61
CA TRP A 11 12.22 -2.47 -8.49
C TRP A 11 11.59 -1.34 -9.32
N GLY A 12 10.40 -1.63 -9.84
CA GLY A 12 9.54 -0.67 -10.54
C GLY A 12 8.22 -0.49 -9.81
N GLU A 13 7.23 0.04 -10.52
CA GLU A 13 5.91 0.39 -9.97
C GLU A 13 5.20 -0.84 -9.38
N ALA A 14 5.23 -1.97 -10.07
CA ALA A 14 4.54 -3.18 -9.61
C ALA A 14 5.09 -3.67 -8.29
N ASP A 15 6.41 -3.67 -8.13
CA ASP A 15 7.07 -4.11 -6.90
C ASP A 15 6.70 -3.19 -5.74
N CYS A 16 6.75 -1.90 -5.95
CA CYS A 16 6.41 -0.91 -4.92
C CYS A 16 4.94 -0.98 -4.53
N LEU A 17 4.05 -1.18 -5.51
CA LEU A 17 2.63 -1.38 -5.24
C LEU A 17 2.41 -2.62 -4.37
N ALA A 18 3.11 -3.72 -4.70
CA ALA A 18 3.03 -4.96 -3.90
C ALA A 18 3.48 -4.74 -2.46
N VAL A 19 4.51 -3.93 -2.23
CA VAL A 19 4.96 -3.58 -0.89
C VAL A 19 3.85 -2.89 -0.10
N LEU A 20 3.22 -1.88 -0.68
CA LEU A 20 2.16 -1.13 0.00
C LEU A 20 0.95 -2.01 0.30
N ILE A 21 0.53 -2.82 -0.66
CA ILE A 21 -0.60 -3.72 -0.48
C ILE A 21 -0.30 -4.76 0.60
N ARG A 22 0.89 -5.41 0.54
CA ARG A 22 1.30 -6.39 1.55
C ARG A 22 1.31 -5.77 2.94
N HIS A 23 1.84 -4.57 3.06
CA HIS A 23 1.89 -3.86 4.33
C HIS A 23 0.48 -3.62 4.89
N MET A 24 -0.44 -3.15 4.05
CA MET A 24 -1.82 -2.90 4.47
C MET A 24 -2.54 -4.18 4.86
N MET A 25 -2.34 -5.27 4.11
CA MET A 25 -2.94 -6.57 4.42
C MET A 25 -2.50 -7.11 5.77
N LEU A 26 -1.23 -6.93 6.11
CA LEU A 26 -0.66 -7.48 7.35
C LEU A 26 -0.85 -6.56 8.56
N ALA A 27 -1.35 -5.36 8.34
CA ALA A 27 -1.52 -4.39 9.43
C ALA A 27 -2.46 -4.89 10.53
N ASP A 28 -3.46 -5.71 10.20
CA ASP A 28 -4.38 -6.30 11.19
C ASP A 28 -4.24 -7.82 11.29
N GLY A 29 -3.32 -8.41 10.54
CA GLY A 29 -3.07 -9.84 10.54
C GLY A 29 -4.10 -10.67 9.77
N LYS A 30 -5.01 -10.03 9.04
CA LYS A 30 -6.05 -10.73 8.28
C LYS A 30 -5.75 -10.64 6.78
N VAL A 31 -5.76 -11.78 6.11
CA VAL A 31 -5.61 -11.85 4.66
C VAL A 31 -6.75 -12.70 4.10
N GLU A 32 -7.63 -12.08 3.32
CA GLU A 32 -8.72 -12.79 2.68
C GLU A 32 -8.37 -13.07 1.21
N GLN A 33 -8.74 -14.26 0.74
CA GLN A 33 -8.41 -14.71 -0.61
C GLN A 33 -8.98 -13.77 -1.68
N LEU A 34 -10.16 -13.22 -1.46
CA LEU A 34 -10.80 -12.29 -2.40
C LEU A 34 -9.99 -11.00 -2.54
N GLU A 35 -9.43 -10.51 -1.43
CA GLU A 35 -8.56 -9.34 -1.44
C GLU A 35 -7.32 -9.58 -2.28
N MET A 36 -6.71 -10.77 -2.17
CA MET A 36 -5.54 -11.13 -2.96
C MET A 36 -5.82 -11.11 -4.45
N MET A 37 -6.99 -11.56 -4.89
CA MET A 37 -7.35 -11.52 -6.31
C MET A 37 -7.43 -10.10 -6.86
N HIS A 38 -8.03 -9.19 -6.10
CA HIS A 38 -8.11 -7.77 -6.49
C HIS A 38 -6.73 -7.13 -6.53
N MET A 39 -5.85 -7.52 -5.64
CA MET A 39 -4.49 -7.03 -5.58
C MET A 39 -3.65 -7.50 -6.76
N ASP A 40 -3.82 -8.75 -7.17
CA ASP A 40 -3.15 -9.28 -8.34
C ASP A 40 -3.54 -8.52 -9.60
N GLU A 41 -4.83 -8.17 -9.74
CA GLU A 41 -5.31 -7.34 -10.85
C GLU A 41 -4.67 -5.95 -10.82
N ALA A 42 -4.58 -5.33 -9.64
CA ALA A 42 -3.96 -4.03 -9.48
C ALA A 42 -2.48 -4.05 -9.84
N ILE A 43 -1.75 -5.07 -9.38
CA ILE A 43 -0.33 -5.22 -9.68
C ILE A 43 -0.11 -5.42 -11.18
N ASN A 44 -0.93 -6.25 -11.82
CA ASN A 44 -0.85 -6.45 -13.26
C ASN A 44 -1.08 -5.15 -14.04
N TYR A 45 -2.00 -4.32 -13.56
CA TYR A 45 -2.28 -3.04 -14.20
C TYR A 45 -1.04 -2.13 -14.24
N TYR A 46 -0.23 -2.15 -13.17
CA TYR A 46 0.95 -1.30 -13.07
C TYR A 46 2.24 -2.00 -13.51
N ASN A 47 2.16 -3.27 -13.93
CA ASN A 47 3.34 -4.05 -14.28
C ASN A 47 3.76 -3.76 -15.74
N SER A 48 4.57 -2.73 -15.92
CA SER A 48 5.03 -2.28 -17.24
C SER A 48 6.03 -3.23 -17.90
N VAL A 49 6.65 -4.13 -17.12
CA VAL A 49 7.66 -5.07 -17.64
C VAL A 49 7.11 -6.47 -17.84
N ASN A 50 5.82 -6.67 -17.61
CA ASN A 50 5.12 -7.93 -17.81
C ASN A 50 5.76 -9.12 -17.07
N ILE A 51 6.22 -8.90 -15.84
CA ILE A 51 6.72 -9.96 -14.97
C ILE A 51 5.51 -10.69 -14.36
N PRO A 52 5.53 -12.04 -14.29
CA PRO A 52 4.43 -12.75 -13.63
C PRO A 52 4.20 -12.28 -12.19
N VAL A 53 2.94 -12.11 -11.82
CA VAL A 53 2.57 -11.59 -10.50
C VAL A 53 3.18 -12.40 -9.37
N GLY A 54 3.24 -13.74 -9.50
CA GLY A 54 3.86 -14.58 -8.50
C GLY A 54 5.33 -14.25 -8.25
N GLU A 55 6.07 -13.87 -9.29
CA GLU A 55 7.47 -13.46 -9.15
C GLU A 55 7.59 -12.12 -8.44
N VAL A 56 6.65 -11.18 -8.70
CA VAL A 56 6.61 -9.90 -8.00
C VAL A 56 6.42 -10.14 -6.50
N TRP A 57 5.43 -10.95 -6.13
CA TRP A 57 5.16 -11.27 -4.72
C TRP A 57 6.35 -11.95 -4.05
N ASN A 58 6.98 -12.92 -4.72
CA ASN A 58 8.12 -13.63 -4.13
C ASN A 58 9.31 -12.70 -3.90
N GLY A 59 9.64 -11.85 -4.87
CA GLY A 59 10.75 -10.91 -4.75
C GLY A 59 10.54 -9.90 -3.64
N VAL A 60 9.33 -9.36 -3.55
CA VAL A 60 8.95 -8.40 -2.51
C VAL A 60 8.99 -9.06 -1.13
N ASP A 61 8.45 -10.28 -1.01
CA ASP A 61 8.38 -10.99 0.26
C ASP A 61 9.76 -11.26 0.86
N VAL A 62 10.72 -11.66 0.03
CA VAL A 62 12.10 -11.91 0.48
C VAL A 62 12.71 -10.65 1.10
N ILE A 63 12.60 -9.52 0.41
CA ILE A 63 13.17 -8.25 0.88
C ILE A 63 12.45 -7.76 2.12
N MET A 64 11.13 -7.81 2.15
CA MET A 64 10.36 -7.35 3.30
C MET A 64 10.64 -8.17 4.56
N GLN A 65 10.82 -9.49 4.43
CA GLN A 65 11.17 -10.32 5.57
C GLN A 65 12.52 -9.93 6.16
N GLU A 66 13.51 -9.60 5.33
CA GLU A 66 14.81 -9.14 5.83
C GLU A 66 14.69 -7.85 6.63
N PHE A 67 13.92 -6.89 6.12
CA PHE A 67 13.73 -5.62 6.81
C PHE A 67 12.87 -5.77 8.08
N GLU A 68 11.91 -6.69 8.09
CA GLU A 68 11.14 -7.00 9.29
C GLU A 68 12.06 -7.50 10.42
N LYS A 69 13.01 -8.37 10.10
CA LYS A 69 13.96 -8.91 11.07
C LYS A 69 14.83 -7.83 11.71
N SER A 70 15.18 -6.80 10.93
CA SER A 70 15.99 -5.69 11.43
C SER A 70 15.15 -4.57 12.04
N GLY A 71 13.82 -4.69 12.03
CA GLY A 71 12.92 -3.65 12.54
C GLY A 71 12.78 -2.44 11.62
N ALA A 72 13.20 -2.54 10.36
CA ALA A 72 13.24 -1.43 9.42
C ALA A 72 12.20 -1.54 8.29
N ILE A 73 11.12 -2.30 8.49
CA ILE A 73 10.09 -2.48 7.45
C ILE A 73 9.47 -1.14 7.02
N HIS A 74 9.29 -0.23 7.96
CA HIS A 74 8.73 1.08 7.68
C HIS A 74 9.55 1.86 6.63
N THR A 75 10.87 1.71 6.68
CA THR A 75 11.77 2.36 5.72
C THR A 75 11.48 1.90 4.28
N VAL A 76 11.25 0.61 4.09
CA VAL A 76 10.90 0.04 2.78
C VAL A 76 9.55 0.57 2.31
N VAL A 77 8.54 0.56 3.18
CA VAL A 77 7.20 1.04 2.88
C VAL A 77 7.24 2.50 2.43
N MET A 78 7.91 3.35 3.18
CA MET A 78 7.99 4.78 2.85
C MET A 78 8.81 5.04 1.59
N GLY A 79 9.89 4.29 1.37
CA GLY A 79 10.67 4.39 0.14
C GLY A 79 9.85 4.05 -1.09
N CYS A 80 9.02 3.01 -1.01
CA CYS A 80 8.12 2.63 -2.09
C CYS A 80 7.02 3.67 -2.32
N ALA A 81 6.44 4.22 -1.24
CA ALA A 81 5.43 5.26 -1.36
C ALA A 81 6.00 6.50 -2.04
N TYR A 82 7.19 6.94 -1.65
CA TYR A 82 7.86 8.06 -2.30
C TYR A 82 8.15 7.80 -3.78
N TYR A 83 8.61 6.60 -4.10
CA TYR A 83 8.86 6.23 -5.50
C TYR A 83 7.59 6.37 -6.33
N LEU A 84 6.47 5.83 -5.84
CA LEU A 84 5.19 5.90 -6.55
C LEU A 84 4.66 7.33 -6.63
N SER A 85 4.95 8.16 -5.64
CA SER A 85 4.46 9.54 -5.61
C SER A 85 4.95 10.38 -6.80
N TYR A 86 6.15 10.11 -7.30
CA TYR A 86 6.68 10.85 -8.44
C TYR A 86 6.70 10.04 -9.75
N ARG A 87 6.58 8.71 -9.69
CA ARG A 87 6.54 7.87 -10.89
C ARG A 87 5.16 7.80 -11.50
N LEU A 88 4.13 7.85 -10.68
CA LEU A 88 2.74 7.86 -11.13
C LEU A 88 2.23 9.31 -11.19
N ASN A 89 1.29 9.58 -12.09
CA ASN A 89 0.63 10.89 -12.12
C ASN A 89 -0.45 10.97 -11.03
N ASP A 90 -1.06 12.14 -10.86
CA ASP A 90 -2.04 12.38 -9.80
C ASP A 90 -3.25 11.44 -9.91
N GLU A 91 -3.73 11.20 -11.13
CA GLU A 91 -4.86 10.30 -11.36
C GLU A 91 -4.51 8.86 -10.96
N GLN A 92 -3.33 8.39 -11.32
CA GLN A 92 -2.85 7.05 -10.95
C GLN A 92 -2.65 6.92 -9.46
N ASN A 93 -2.09 7.94 -8.80
CA ASN A 93 -1.92 7.93 -7.34
C ASN A 93 -3.26 7.95 -6.61
N PHE A 94 -4.24 8.68 -7.14
CA PHE A 94 -5.58 8.67 -6.56
C PHE A 94 -6.22 7.29 -6.70
N LYS A 95 -6.02 6.63 -7.84
CA LYS A 95 -6.50 5.27 -8.05
C LYS A 95 -5.83 4.30 -7.09
N LEU A 96 -4.53 4.45 -6.86
CA LEU A 96 -3.78 3.65 -5.88
C LEU A 96 -4.34 3.87 -4.48
N PHE A 97 -4.60 5.13 -4.10
CA PHE A 97 -5.24 5.45 -2.83
C PHE A 97 -6.57 4.69 -2.67
N ASN A 98 -7.40 4.68 -3.70
CA ASN A 98 -8.68 3.96 -3.66
C ASN A 98 -8.48 2.45 -3.48
N ILE A 99 -7.50 1.87 -4.16
CA ILE A 99 -7.18 0.45 -4.02
C ILE A 99 -6.78 0.12 -2.58
N LEU A 100 -5.89 0.91 -2.00
CA LEU A 100 -5.43 0.70 -0.62
C LEU A 100 -6.57 0.87 0.37
N THR A 101 -7.38 1.89 0.19
CA THR A 101 -8.54 2.16 1.06
C THR A 101 -9.54 1.00 1.00
N ASN A 102 -9.89 0.55 -0.20
CA ASN A 102 -10.82 -0.56 -0.38
C ASN A 102 -10.27 -1.86 0.22
N THR A 103 -8.96 -2.08 0.12
CA THR A 103 -8.31 -3.25 0.71
C THR A 103 -8.54 -3.31 2.21
N VAL A 104 -8.40 -2.20 2.92
CA VAL A 104 -8.47 -2.19 4.39
C VAL A 104 -9.87 -1.93 4.93
N THR A 105 -10.82 -1.48 4.11
CA THR A 105 -12.19 -1.21 4.54
C THR A 105 -13.20 -2.23 4.04
N ASN A 106 -12.73 -3.30 3.41
CA ASN A 106 -13.59 -4.33 2.83
C ASN A 106 -14.52 -4.98 3.87
N ASP A 107 -14.06 -5.16 5.10
CA ASP A 107 -14.85 -5.71 6.21
C ASP A 107 -15.61 -4.64 7.01
N LYS A 108 -15.66 -3.42 6.51
CA LYS A 108 -16.31 -2.26 7.15
C LYS A 108 -15.70 -1.88 8.49
N GLU A 109 -14.46 -2.29 8.74
CA GLU A 109 -13.73 -1.91 9.94
C GLU A 109 -12.30 -1.51 9.55
N LEU A 110 -11.83 -0.40 10.09
CA LEU A 110 -10.47 0.09 9.88
C LEU A 110 -9.76 0.04 11.23
N SER A 111 -8.84 -0.91 11.38
CA SER A 111 -8.07 -1.06 12.62
C SER A 111 -7.14 0.14 12.83
N TYR A 112 -6.66 0.31 14.06
CA TYR A 112 -5.74 1.41 14.39
C TYR A 112 -4.48 1.35 13.50
N MET A 113 -3.89 0.18 13.34
CA MET A 113 -2.67 0.02 12.53
C MET A 113 -2.95 0.31 11.05
N GLU A 114 -4.09 -0.15 10.53
CA GLU A 114 -4.50 0.18 9.16
C GLU A 114 -4.73 1.68 9.00
N TYR A 115 -5.38 2.30 9.98
CA TYR A 115 -5.66 3.73 9.96
C TYR A 115 -4.36 4.55 9.90
N VAL A 116 -3.41 4.25 10.78
CA VAL A 116 -2.12 4.94 10.82
C VAL A 116 -1.34 4.74 9.52
N SER A 117 -1.29 3.51 9.02
CA SER A 117 -0.58 3.19 7.79
C SER A 117 -1.20 3.88 6.57
N LEU A 118 -2.53 3.86 6.49
CA LEU A 118 -3.24 4.51 5.39
C LEU A 118 -3.01 6.02 5.39
N GLU A 119 -3.08 6.65 6.57
CA GLU A 119 -2.82 8.08 6.70
C GLU A 119 -1.41 8.45 6.24
N LEU A 120 -0.41 7.71 6.71
CA LEU A 120 0.99 7.95 6.35
C LEU A 120 1.24 7.79 4.85
N ILE A 121 0.77 6.70 4.27
CA ILE A 121 0.94 6.45 2.84
C ILE A 121 0.21 7.50 2.02
N THR A 122 -1.02 7.84 2.39
CA THR A 122 -1.82 8.85 1.69
C THR A 122 -1.12 10.21 1.71
N SER A 123 -0.49 10.58 2.82
CA SER A 123 0.23 11.85 2.92
C SER A 123 1.39 11.96 1.92
N VAL A 124 1.90 10.83 1.45
CA VAL A 124 2.99 10.78 0.47
C VAL A 124 2.48 10.70 -0.96
N ILE A 125 1.56 9.78 -1.25
CA ILE A 125 1.07 9.57 -2.62
C ILE A 125 0.01 10.57 -3.06
N CYS A 126 -0.77 11.09 -2.13
CA CYS A 126 -1.84 12.06 -2.41
C CYS A 126 -1.83 13.17 -1.37
N PRO A 127 -0.78 14.00 -1.34
CA PRO A 127 -0.63 15.01 -0.29
C PRO A 127 -1.70 16.10 -0.30
N SER A 128 -2.45 16.24 -1.38
CA SER A 128 -3.54 17.21 -1.48
C SER A 128 -4.85 16.72 -0.85
N LEU A 129 -4.95 15.42 -0.52
CA LEU A 129 -6.16 14.89 0.10
C LEU A 129 -6.20 15.23 1.60
N ASP A 130 -7.37 15.68 2.06
CA ASP A 130 -7.62 15.93 3.47
C ASP A 130 -8.12 14.63 4.10
N PHE A 131 -7.30 14.04 4.95
CA PHE A 131 -7.61 12.74 5.55
C PHE A 131 -8.83 12.79 6.48
N GLU A 132 -9.11 13.95 7.09
CA GLU A 132 -10.32 14.11 7.91
C GLU A 132 -11.59 13.99 7.05
N GLN A 133 -11.57 14.53 5.84
CA GLN A 133 -12.69 14.37 4.90
C GLN A 133 -12.84 12.91 4.45
N ILE A 134 -11.73 12.22 4.27
CA ILE A 134 -11.74 10.80 3.93
C ILE A 134 -12.40 10.00 5.06
N GLU A 135 -12.06 10.29 6.32
CA GLU A 135 -12.70 9.64 7.47
C GLU A 135 -14.21 9.86 7.48
N GLU A 136 -14.66 11.09 7.21
CA GLU A 136 -16.09 11.40 7.17
C GLU A 136 -16.82 10.56 6.12
N VAL A 137 -16.22 10.44 4.93
CA VAL A 137 -16.80 9.64 3.84
C VAL A 137 -16.88 8.16 4.25
N LEU A 138 -15.82 7.62 4.84
CA LEU A 138 -15.79 6.22 5.27
C LEU A 138 -16.85 5.95 6.34
N ILE A 139 -16.99 6.84 7.30
CA ILE A 139 -18.01 6.70 8.35
C ILE A 139 -19.42 6.72 7.74
N LYS A 140 -19.69 7.58 6.77
CA LYS A 140 -20.97 7.62 6.07
C LYS A 140 -21.24 6.34 5.30
N GLU A 141 -20.19 5.66 4.82
CA GLU A 141 -20.31 4.39 4.12
C GLU A 141 -20.43 3.19 5.07
N GLY A 142 -20.46 3.43 6.37
CA GLY A 142 -20.64 2.40 7.38
C GLY A 142 -19.35 1.78 7.90
N VAL A 143 -18.20 2.42 7.65
CA VAL A 143 -16.92 1.93 8.16
C VAL A 143 -16.74 2.39 9.60
N THR A 144 -16.35 1.47 10.48
CA THR A 144 -15.98 1.77 11.87
C THR A 144 -14.48 2.00 11.92
N ILE A 145 -14.07 3.17 12.38
CA ILE A 145 -12.64 3.53 12.47
C ILE A 145 -12.19 3.42 13.92
N LEU A 146 -11.20 2.55 14.16
CA LEU A 146 -10.62 2.35 15.49
C LEU A 146 -9.35 3.18 15.61
N LYS A 147 -9.33 4.14 16.53
CA LYS A 147 -8.19 5.07 16.69
C LYS A 147 -7.29 4.69 17.88
N GLU A 148 -7.49 3.50 18.41
CA GLU A 148 -6.67 3.01 19.52
C GLU A 148 -6.38 1.52 19.35
#